data_8e33d6a17b3a42aec1a65f89cb0d4b53
#
_entry.id   8e33d6a17b3a42aec1a65f89cb0d4b53
#
_cell.length_a   1.000
_cell.length_b   1.000
_cell.length_c   1.000
_cell.angle_alpha   90.00
_cell.angle_beta   90.00
_cell.angle_gamma   90.00
#
_symmetry.space_group_name_H-M   'P 1'
#
loop_
_entity.id
_entity.type
_entity.pdbx_description
1 polymer ?
#
loop_
_entity_poly.entity_id
_entity_poly.type
_entity_poly.pdbx_seq_one_letter_code
_entity_poly.pdbx_strand_id
1 'polypeptide(L)'
;MSLKIKKKFEEDHGIWKMELDGEIDIYTAAELKSTFQEMFEKQKEPVEINLESLEYIDSTGLGVLIGALKRLKEEDKQITLFHVKPNILKLLNITGLNKIFVIKE
;
A
#
# COMPACT_ATOMS: atom_id res chain seq x y z
N MET A 1 10.28 16.15 -3.39
CA MET A 1 9.79 14.84 -2.92
C MET A 1 8.95 14.19 -3.99
N SER A 2 9.19 12.92 -4.27
CA SER A 2 8.54 12.26 -5.40
C SER A 2 8.16 10.84 -5.04
N LEU A 3 7.23 10.31 -5.80
CA LEU A 3 6.78 8.94 -5.65
C LEU A 3 6.62 8.32 -7.03
N LYS A 4 7.25 7.17 -7.23
CA LYS A 4 7.05 6.37 -8.43
C LYS A 4 6.24 5.15 -8.04
N ILE A 5 5.15 4.91 -8.74
CA ILE A 5 4.25 3.79 -8.49
C ILE A 5 4.29 2.84 -9.68
N LYS A 6 4.57 1.58 -9.41
CA LYS A 6 4.46 0.52 -10.41
C LYS A 6 3.36 -0.42 -9.95
N LYS A 7 2.52 -0.85 -10.88
CA LYS A 7 1.45 -1.78 -10.56
C LYS A 7 1.19 -2.72 -11.72
N LYS A 8 0.84 -3.95 -11.40
CA LYS A 8 0.50 -4.97 -12.40
C LYS A 8 -0.47 -5.95 -11.77
N PHE A 9 -1.54 -6.29 -12.50
CA PHE A 9 -2.46 -7.32 -12.06
C PHE A 9 -1.98 -8.68 -12.57
N GLU A 10 -1.81 -9.63 -11.66
CA GLU A 10 -1.44 -11.01 -12.02
C GLU A 10 -2.71 -11.84 -12.10
N GLU A 11 -3.17 -12.10 -13.31
CA GLU A 11 -4.41 -12.83 -13.54
C GLU A 11 -4.36 -14.26 -13.01
N ASP A 12 -3.22 -14.90 -13.11
CA ASP A 12 -3.06 -16.30 -12.65
C ASP A 12 -3.36 -16.46 -11.17
N HIS A 13 -3.07 -15.43 -10.37
CA HIS A 13 -3.25 -15.49 -8.91
C HIS A 13 -4.35 -14.56 -8.40
N GLY A 14 -4.92 -13.72 -9.28
CA GLY A 14 -5.93 -12.76 -8.87
C GLY A 14 -5.43 -11.72 -7.89
N ILE A 15 -4.20 -11.25 -8.06
CA ILE A 15 -3.53 -10.36 -7.11
C ILE A 15 -2.90 -9.18 -7.84
N TRP A 16 -3.02 -7.98 -7.26
CA TRP A 16 -2.26 -6.82 -7.71
C TRP A 16 -0.85 -6.87 -7.11
N LYS A 17 0.14 -6.67 -7.93
CA LYS A 17 1.52 -6.45 -7.49
C LYS A 17 1.82 -4.98 -7.64
N MET A 18 2.27 -4.35 -6.55
CA MET A 18 2.55 -2.92 -6.53
C MET A 18 3.93 -2.67 -5.95
N GLU A 19 4.59 -1.63 -6.43
CA GLU A 19 5.89 -1.21 -5.92
C GLU A 19 5.87 0.30 -5.74
N LEU A 20 6.30 0.76 -4.57
CA LEU A 20 6.33 2.18 -4.24
C LEU A 20 7.78 2.61 -4.03
N ASP A 21 8.22 3.61 -4.79
CA ASP A 21 9.59 4.09 -4.76
C ASP A 21 9.58 5.59 -4.46
N GLY A 22 10.19 5.98 -3.36
CA GLY A 22 10.30 7.38 -2.98
C GLY A 22 9.63 7.70 -1.66
N GLU A 23 8.77 8.69 -1.67
CA GLU A 23 8.14 9.21 -0.44
C GLU A 23 6.65 9.43 -0.63
N ILE A 24 5.88 9.05 0.40
CA ILE A 24 4.44 9.30 0.41
C ILE A 24 4.16 10.37 1.46
N ASP A 25 3.75 11.54 1.00
CA ASP A 25 3.46 12.70 1.85
C ASP A 25 2.22 13.42 1.30
N ILE A 26 1.94 14.62 1.83
CA ILE A 26 0.74 15.36 1.41
C ILE A 26 0.76 15.72 -0.07
N TYR A 27 1.94 15.75 -0.71
CA TYR A 27 2.06 16.10 -2.13
C TYR A 27 1.89 14.90 -3.06
N THR A 28 2.23 13.70 -2.59
CA THR A 28 2.17 12.49 -3.41
C THR A 28 1.00 11.57 -3.06
N ALA A 29 0.37 11.78 -1.90
CA ALA A 29 -0.71 10.90 -1.43
C ALA A 29 -1.90 10.87 -2.38
N ALA A 30 -2.23 11.98 -3.03
CA ALA A 30 -3.35 12.03 -3.97
C ALA A 30 -3.13 11.12 -5.17
N GLU A 31 -1.91 11.02 -5.67
CA GLU A 31 -1.55 10.13 -6.77
C GLU A 31 -1.73 8.67 -6.36
N LEU A 32 -1.27 8.33 -5.17
CA LEU A 32 -1.43 6.97 -4.65
C LEU A 32 -2.90 6.61 -4.49
N LYS A 33 -3.69 7.55 -3.96
CA LYS A 33 -5.13 7.36 -3.79
C LYS A 33 -5.82 7.11 -5.13
N SER A 34 -5.53 7.93 -6.15
CA SER A 34 -6.09 7.74 -7.49
C SER A 34 -5.68 6.41 -8.08
N THR A 35 -4.44 5.98 -7.84
CA THR A 35 -3.95 4.71 -8.35
C THR A 35 -4.77 3.54 -7.76
N PHE A 36 -5.01 3.55 -6.45
CA PHE A 36 -5.84 2.53 -5.83
C PHE A 36 -7.26 2.55 -6.39
N GLN A 37 -7.82 3.75 -6.60
CA GLN A 37 -9.16 3.87 -7.17
C GLN A 37 -9.24 3.23 -8.55
N GLU A 38 -8.27 3.51 -9.42
CA GLU A 38 -8.21 2.90 -10.75
C GLU A 38 -8.08 1.39 -10.67
N MET A 39 -7.20 0.92 -9.79
CA MET A 39 -6.97 -0.52 -9.63
C MET A 39 -8.27 -1.23 -9.25
N PHE A 40 -8.98 -0.71 -8.25
CA PHE A 40 -10.17 -1.36 -7.71
C PHE A 40 -11.39 -1.20 -8.61
N GLU A 41 -11.40 -0.21 -9.49
CA GLU A 41 -12.45 -0.11 -10.52
C GLU A 41 -12.28 -1.21 -11.57
N LYS A 42 -11.05 -1.60 -11.84
CA LYS A 42 -10.77 -2.68 -12.79
C LYS A 42 -10.89 -4.05 -12.15
N GLN A 43 -10.22 -4.25 -11.03
CA GLN A 43 -10.19 -5.51 -10.31
C GLN A 43 -10.05 -5.22 -8.82
N LYS A 44 -11.09 -5.41 -8.05
CA LYS A 44 -11.05 -5.22 -6.60
C LYS A 44 -10.54 -6.49 -5.95
N GLU A 45 -9.22 -6.68 -5.99
CA GLU A 45 -8.55 -7.90 -5.54
C GLU A 45 -7.42 -7.58 -4.57
N PRO A 46 -6.91 -8.58 -3.85
CA PRO A 46 -5.82 -8.35 -2.89
C PRO A 46 -4.63 -7.66 -3.54
N VAL A 47 -3.89 -6.90 -2.73
CA VAL A 47 -2.73 -6.15 -3.19
C VAL A 47 -1.50 -6.59 -2.39
N GLU A 48 -0.41 -6.85 -3.11
CA GLU A 48 0.90 -7.06 -2.51
C GLU A 48 1.77 -5.86 -2.87
N ILE A 49 2.31 -5.20 -1.86
CA ILE A 49 3.10 -3.98 -2.06
C ILE A 49 4.53 -4.22 -1.62
N ASN A 50 5.48 -4.04 -2.53
CA ASN A 50 6.89 -4.06 -2.21
C ASN A 50 7.31 -2.65 -1.76
N LEU A 51 7.77 -2.54 -0.52
CA LEU A 51 8.16 -1.27 0.09
C LEU A 51 9.68 -1.12 0.22
N GLU A 52 10.46 -1.94 -0.48
CA GLU A 52 11.92 -1.91 -0.39
C GLU A 52 12.49 -0.53 -0.72
N SER A 53 11.89 0.15 -1.68
CA SER A 53 12.35 1.47 -2.13
C SER A 53 11.55 2.64 -1.55
N LEU A 54 10.66 2.37 -0.60
CA LEU A 54 9.93 3.45 0.07
C LEU A 54 10.76 4.00 1.22
N GLU A 55 11.12 5.29 1.12
CA GLU A 55 11.99 5.95 2.09
C GLU A 55 11.22 6.60 3.23
N TYR A 56 10.00 7.06 2.97
CA TYR A 56 9.25 7.86 3.93
C TYR A 56 7.75 7.76 3.68
N ILE A 57 6.98 7.76 4.76
CA ILE A 57 5.54 7.86 4.70
C ILE A 57 5.06 8.66 5.92
N ASP A 58 4.16 9.60 5.71
CA ASP A 58 3.55 10.36 6.80
C ASP A 58 2.11 9.88 7.07
N SER A 59 1.42 10.57 7.97
CA SER A 59 0.06 10.20 8.34
C SER A 59 -0.92 10.30 7.18
N THR A 60 -0.69 11.22 6.24
CA THR A 60 -1.54 11.35 5.05
C THR A 60 -1.41 10.11 4.18
N GLY A 61 -0.16 9.66 3.96
CA GLY A 61 0.10 8.44 3.20
C GLY A 61 -0.45 7.20 3.88
N LEU A 62 -0.29 7.10 5.20
CA LEU A 62 -0.87 5.99 5.96
C LEU A 62 -2.38 5.96 5.80
N GLY A 63 -3.01 7.13 5.82
CA GLY A 63 -4.46 7.25 5.61
C GLY A 63 -4.91 6.69 4.27
N VAL A 64 -4.13 6.91 3.21
CA VAL A 64 -4.43 6.35 1.89
C VAL A 64 -4.35 4.83 1.92
N LEU A 65 -3.30 4.27 2.53
CA LEU A 65 -3.14 2.81 2.64
C LEU A 65 -4.29 2.20 3.45
N ILE A 66 -4.66 2.83 4.57
CA ILE A 66 -5.77 2.38 5.40
C ILE A 66 -7.07 2.41 4.61
N GLY A 67 -7.31 3.48 3.85
CA GLY A 67 -8.52 3.60 3.04
C GLY A 67 -8.63 2.49 2.00
N ALA A 68 -7.52 2.17 1.34
CA ALA A 68 -7.47 1.07 0.38
C ALA A 68 -7.76 -0.27 1.06
N LEU A 69 -7.15 -0.49 2.23
CA LEU A 69 -7.37 -1.73 2.98
C LEU A 69 -8.83 -1.88 3.41
N LYS A 70 -9.46 -0.81 3.87
CA LYS A 70 -10.86 -0.85 4.28
C LYS A 70 -11.77 -1.27 3.13
N ARG A 71 -11.49 -0.78 1.93
CA ARG A 71 -12.27 -1.18 0.75
C ARG A 71 -12.14 -2.68 0.47
N LEU A 72 -10.93 -3.22 0.62
CA LEU A 72 -10.69 -4.65 0.40
C LEU A 72 -11.29 -5.51 1.51
N LYS A 73 -11.28 -5.02 2.74
CA LYS A 73 -11.84 -5.75 3.87
C LYS A 73 -13.34 -5.97 3.76
N GLU A 74 -14.05 -5.13 3.02
CA GLU A 74 -15.46 -5.32 2.74
C GLU A 74 -15.73 -6.65 2.02
N GLU A 75 -14.71 -7.19 1.35
CA GLU A 75 -14.79 -8.46 0.61
C GLU A 75 -13.82 -9.51 1.17
N ASP A 76 -13.40 -9.35 2.42
CA ASP A 76 -12.45 -10.24 3.11
C ASP A 76 -11.12 -10.37 2.37
N LYS A 77 -10.68 -9.29 1.72
CA LYS A 77 -9.40 -9.25 1.02
C LYS A 77 -8.40 -8.42 1.79
N GLN A 78 -7.12 -8.62 1.52
CA GLN A 78 -6.05 -8.04 2.32
C GLN A 78 -5.02 -7.29 1.49
N ILE A 79 -4.22 -6.46 2.18
CA ILE A 79 -3.02 -5.86 1.63
C ILE A 79 -1.84 -6.48 2.37
N THR A 80 -0.88 -7.01 1.62
CA THR A 80 0.35 -7.58 2.16
C THR A 80 1.50 -6.63 1.84
N LEU A 81 2.30 -6.31 2.85
CA LEU A 81 3.46 -5.42 2.71
C LEU A 81 4.74 -6.25 2.77
N PHE A 82 5.59 -6.12 1.76
CA PHE A 82 6.87 -6.82 1.66
C PHE A 82 8.03 -5.85 1.80
N HIS A 83 9.11 -6.32 2.40
CA HIS A 83 10.38 -5.58 2.51
C HIS A 83 10.21 -4.21 3.17
N VAL A 84 9.48 -4.20 4.28
CA VAL A 84 9.21 -2.95 5.00
C VAL A 84 10.48 -2.51 5.72
N LYS A 85 10.93 -1.28 5.44
CA LYS A 85 12.12 -0.73 6.10
C LYS A 85 11.88 -0.54 7.59
N PRO A 86 12.95 -0.61 8.41
CA PRO A 86 12.80 -0.52 9.87
C PRO A 86 12.07 0.73 10.35
N ASN A 87 12.33 1.89 9.74
CA ASN A 87 11.66 3.13 10.13
C ASN A 87 10.17 3.10 9.85
N ILE A 88 9.76 2.46 8.75
CA ILE A 88 8.36 2.34 8.38
C ILE A 88 7.69 1.26 9.24
N LEU A 89 8.38 0.16 9.49
CA LEU A 89 7.87 -0.90 10.36
C LEU A 89 7.61 -0.35 11.76
N LYS A 90 8.54 0.47 12.28
CA LYS A 90 8.37 1.10 13.58
C LYS A 90 7.11 1.95 13.62
N LEU A 91 6.87 2.72 12.56
CA LEU A 91 5.67 3.56 12.47
C LEU A 91 4.41 2.70 12.45
N LEU A 92 4.40 1.62 11.69
CA LEU A 92 3.27 0.68 11.66
C LEU A 92 3.01 0.08 13.05
N ASN A 93 4.08 -0.28 13.76
CA ASN A 93 3.96 -0.87 15.10
C ASN A 93 3.41 0.14 16.11
N ILE A 94 3.92 1.37 16.08
CA ILE A 94 3.50 2.42 17.01
C ILE A 94 2.01 2.76 16.80
N THR A 95 1.54 2.76 15.55
CA THR A 95 0.16 3.09 15.22
C THR A 95 -0.79 1.90 15.33
N GLY A 96 -0.26 0.70 15.55
CA GLY A 96 -1.06 -0.53 15.59
C GLY A 96 -1.46 -1.04 14.23
N LEU A 97 -0.99 -0.41 13.15
CA LEU A 97 -1.34 -0.81 11.79
C LEU A 97 -0.72 -2.14 11.39
N ASN A 98 0.33 -2.57 12.10
CA ASN A 98 0.90 -3.90 11.90
C ASN A 98 -0.09 -5.03 12.19
N LYS A 99 -1.20 -4.71 12.86
CA LYS A 99 -2.23 -5.72 13.19
C LYS A 99 -3.27 -5.86 12.08
N ILE A 100 -3.38 -4.88 11.18
CA ILE A 100 -4.41 -4.92 10.14
C ILE A 100 -3.84 -5.19 8.75
N PHE A 101 -2.57 -4.84 8.50
CA PHE A 101 -1.88 -5.24 7.28
C PHE A 101 -1.19 -6.58 7.51
N VAL A 102 -1.05 -7.38 6.45
CA VAL A 102 -0.20 -8.57 6.49
C VAL A 102 1.20 -8.11 6.16
N ILE A 103 2.15 -8.37 7.05
CA ILE A 103 3.55 -7.94 6.84
C ILE A 103 4.42 -9.18 6.66
N LYS A 104 5.14 -9.24 5.55
CA LYS A 104 6.03 -10.37 5.23
C LYS A 104 7.41 -9.88 4.85
N GLU A 105 8.39 -10.70 5.09
CA GLU A 105 9.77 -10.40 4.76
C GLU A 105 10.11 -10.72 3.31
#